data_a01be0c1b57ac49bbeba284102d4ad98
#
_entry.id   a01be0c1b57ac49bbeba284102d4ad98
#
_cell.length_a   1.000
_cell.length_b   1.000
_cell.length_c   1.000
_cell.angle_alpha   90.00
_cell.angle_beta   90.00
_cell.angle_gamma   90.00
#
_symmetry.space_group_name_H-M   'P 1'
#
loop_
_entity.id
_entity.type
_entity.pdbx_description
1 polymer ?
#
loop_
_entity_poly.entity_id
_entity_poly.type
_entity_poly.pdbx_seq_one_letter_code
_entity_poly.pdbx_strand_id
1 'polypeptide(L)'
;MLTEETKDKTEKRYLLSQLATSKSVRAYRLLEEYTQHPDPEVTDWAYMALMESRISLESDFSDEKQIYISTGLGGKGEKLRFYVLMTSKGKKPFQEYQRQTIEREFAYYLPKTDCEIERLTIGEQYVELVFLIPVRTDIKATLDRVINECNQYGDFLSNVFTITNVKELTPEEISEIINKNGDD
;
A
#
# COMPACT_ATOMS: atom_id res chain seq x y z
N MET A 1 13.36 1.28 25.68
CA MET A 1 14.05 0.16 25.02
C MET A 1 14.68 0.54 23.68
N LEU A 2 14.05 1.37 22.87
CA LEU A 2 14.62 1.91 21.61
C LEU A 2 15.48 3.17 21.82
N THR A 3 15.43 3.80 22.98
CA THR A 3 16.06 5.09 23.31
C THR A 3 17.37 4.99 24.10
N GLU A 4 17.90 3.79 24.33
CA GLU A 4 19.21 3.67 24.96
C GLU A 4 20.31 4.03 23.94
N GLU A 5 21.12 5.03 24.26
CA GLU A 5 22.18 5.65 23.42
C GLU A 5 23.29 4.71 22.93
N THR A 6 23.23 3.42 23.20
CA THR A 6 24.31 2.47 22.94
C THR A 6 23.98 1.36 21.94
N LYS A 7 22.77 1.35 21.33
CA LYS A 7 22.44 0.31 20.36
C LYS A 7 22.93 0.68 18.97
N ASP A 8 23.72 -0.21 18.36
CA ASP A 8 24.17 -0.09 16.98
C ASP A 8 22.96 0.04 16.02
N LYS A 9 23.14 0.79 14.95
CA LYS A 9 22.16 1.01 13.86
C LYS A 9 21.51 -0.30 13.39
N THR A 10 22.29 -1.37 13.31
CA THR A 10 21.82 -2.70 12.92
C THR A 10 20.85 -3.31 13.92
N GLU A 11 21.12 -3.16 15.21
CA GLU A 11 20.26 -3.64 16.27
C GLU A 11 18.93 -2.85 16.33
N LYS A 12 18.99 -1.53 16.14
CA LYS A 12 17.80 -0.67 16.06
C LYS A 12 16.91 -1.08 14.87
N ARG A 13 17.48 -1.30 13.70
CA ARG A 13 16.76 -1.80 12.52
C ARG A 13 16.10 -3.15 12.76
N TYR A 14 16.82 -4.06 13.39
CA TYR A 14 16.30 -5.39 13.73
C TYR A 14 15.08 -5.29 14.67
N LEU A 15 15.17 -4.47 15.72
CA LEU A 15 14.06 -4.25 16.67
C LEU A 15 12.84 -3.61 15.99
N LEU A 16 13.06 -2.62 15.13
CA LEU A 16 11.99 -1.99 14.35
C LEU A 16 11.29 -3.02 13.44
N SER A 17 12.05 -3.88 12.77
CA SER A 17 11.50 -4.95 11.93
C SER A 17 10.71 -5.97 12.74
N GLN A 18 11.16 -6.33 13.94
CA GLN A 18 10.42 -7.24 14.83
C GLN A 18 9.10 -6.61 15.29
N LEU A 19 9.10 -5.32 15.64
CA LEU A 19 7.87 -4.61 16.00
C LEU A 19 6.90 -4.54 14.82
N ALA A 20 7.40 -4.26 13.62
CA ALA A 20 6.60 -4.18 12.40
C ALA A 20 5.85 -5.50 12.10
N THR A 21 6.53 -6.63 12.24
CA THR A 21 5.99 -7.96 11.91
C THR A 21 5.18 -8.61 13.04
N SER A 22 5.15 -8.02 14.22
CA SER A 22 4.53 -8.62 15.42
C SER A 22 3.00 -8.69 15.39
N LYS A 23 2.33 -8.03 14.44
CA LYS A 23 0.87 -7.95 14.30
C LYS A 23 0.14 -7.55 15.59
N SER A 24 0.76 -6.72 16.40
CA SER A 24 0.30 -6.33 17.72
C SER A 24 -0.03 -4.84 17.79
N VAL A 25 -1.24 -4.49 18.24
CA VAL A 25 -1.65 -3.10 18.50
C VAL A 25 -0.67 -2.38 19.43
N ARG A 26 -0.10 -3.12 20.40
CA ARG A 26 0.91 -2.56 21.32
C ARG A 26 2.21 -2.21 20.59
N ALA A 27 2.66 -3.07 19.69
CA ALA A 27 3.85 -2.80 18.87
C ALA A 27 3.62 -1.63 17.92
N TYR A 28 2.43 -1.55 17.30
CA TYR A 28 2.04 -0.41 16.49
C TYR A 28 2.13 0.92 17.26
N ARG A 29 1.57 0.98 18.47
CA ARG A 29 1.62 2.19 19.30
C ARG A 29 3.05 2.57 19.71
N LEU A 30 3.92 1.59 19.98
CA LEU A 30 5.34 1.84 20.24
C LEU A 30 6.05 2.42 19.01
N LEU A 31 5.75 1.93 17.81
CA LEU A 31 6.28 2.48 16.57
C LEU A 31 5.75 3.88 16.31
N GLU A 32 4.46 4.12 16.54
CA GLU A 32 3.82 5.44 16.38
C GLU A 32 4.45 6.48 17.31
N GLU A 33 4.67 6.13 18.59
CA GLU A 33 5.35 6.98 19.58
C GLU A 33 6.81 7.24 19.18
N TYR A 34 7.53 6.18 18.77
CA TYR A 34 8.92 6.30 18.36
C TYR A 34 9.11 7.19 17.13
N THR A 35 8.19 7.15 16.17
CA THR A 35 8.25 7.97 14.96
C THR A 35 7.99 9.46 15.18
N GLN A 36 7.54 9.87 16.37
CA GLN A 36 7.44 11.29 16.72
C GLN A 36 8.82 11.92 16.94
N HIS A 37 9.77 11.16 17.51
CA HIS A 37 11.14 11.60 17.78
C HIS A 37 12.11 10.46 17.44
N PRO A 38 12.22 10.07 16.16
CA PRO A 38 13.04 8.94 15.78
C PRO A 38 14.53 9.29 15.83
N ASP A 39 15.35 8.28 16.07
CA ASP A 39 16.78 8.43 15.93
C ASP A 39 17.15 8.75 14.46
N PRO A 40 17.94 9.80 14.19
CA PRO A 40 18.27 10.24 12.85
C PRO A 40 18.82 9.14 11.92
N GLU A 41 19.56 8.19 12.48
CA GLU A 41 20.19 7.11 11.71
C GLU A 41 19.21 6.04 11.20
N VAL A 42 18.02 5.95 11.80
CA VAL A 42 17.01 4.94 11.49
C VAL A 42 15.63 5.54 11.22
N THR A 43 15.54 6.84 10.98
CA THR A 43 14.27 7.55 10.76
C THR A 43 13.42 6.91 9.68
N ASP A 44 13.97 6.65 8.50
CA ASP A 44 13.21 6.04 7.39
C ASP A 44 12.80 4.60 7.70
N TRP A 45 13.65 3.85 8.41
CA TRP A 45 13.32 2.51 8.90
C TRP A 45 12.17 2.52 9.91
N ALA A 46 12.10 3.52 10.78
CA ALA A 46 11.02 3.68 11.74
C ALA A 46 9.68 3.94 11.04
N TYR A 47 9.65 4.81 10.05
CA TYR A 47 8.45 5.06 9.25
C TYR A 47 8.03 3.86 8.39
N MET A 48 8.99 3.13 7.82
CA MET A 48 8.71 1.88 7.10
C MET A 48 8.11 0.83 8.05
N ALA A 49 8.67 0.66 9.24
CA ALA A 49 8.17 -0.25 10.26
C ALA A 49 6.75 0.12 10.71
N LEU A 50 6.47 1.40 10.89
CA LEU A 50 5.13 1.89 11.23
C LEU A 50 4.13 1.61 10.11
N MET A 51 4.51 1.88 8.86
CA MET A 51 3.67 1.59 7.69
C MET A 51 3.35 0.10 7.61
N GLU A 52 4.35 -0.78 7.72
CA GLU A 52 4.18 -2.23 7.69
C GLU A 52 3.25 -2.71 8.81
N SER A 53 3.46 -2.22 10.03
CA SER A 53 2.64 -2.59 11.19
C SER A 53 1.18 -2.16 11.01
N ARG A 54 0.93 -0.93 10.50
CA ARG A 54 -0.42 -0.43 10.22
C ARG A 54 -1.13 -1.32 9.20
N ILE A 55 -0.51 -1.53 8.05
CA ILE A 55 -1.05 -2.32 6.96
C ILE A 55 -1.36 -3.74 7.42
N SER A 56 -0.45 -4.35 8.18
CA SER A 56 -0.61 -5.71 8.71
C SER A 56 -1.77 -5.81 9.70
N LEU A 57 -1.95 -4.82 10.57
CA LEU A 57 -3.08 -4.77 11.51
C LEU A 57 -4.42 -4.52 10.81
N GLU A 58 -4.46 -3.59 9.87
CA GLU A 58 -5.68 -3.31 9.10
C GLU A 58 -6.12 -4.53 8.28
N SER A 59 -5.16 -5.28 7.72
CA SER A 59 -5.42 -6.54 7.00
C SER A 59 -5.94 -7.65 7.92
N ASP A 60 -5.51 -7.71 9.19
CA ASP A 60 -5.97 -8.71 10.14
C ASP A 60 -7.36 -8.37 10.73
N PHE A 61 -7.73 -7.09 10.78
CA PHE A 61 -9.04 -6.63 11.27
C PHE A 61 -10.13 -6.55 10.20
N SER A 62 -9.76 -6.45 8.93
CA SER A 62 -10.66 -6.62 7.81
C SER A 62 -10.52 -8.05 7.30
N ASP A 63 -11.63 -8.73 7.00
CA ASP A 63 -11.61 -10.00 6.24
C ASP A 63 -11.02 -9.81 4.82
N GLU A 64 -10.60 -8.60 4.49
CA GLU A 64 -9.96 -8.18 3.26
C GLU A 64 -8.47 -8.52 3.29
N LYS A 65 -8.09 -9.50 2.50
CA LYS A 65 -6.81 -10.21 2.56
C LYS A 65 -5.64 -9.51 1.88
N GLN A 66 -4.51 -9.63 2.53
CA GLN A 66 -3.14 -9.79 2.02
C GLN A 66 -2.43 -8.52 1.60
N ILE A 67 -1.76 -7.96 2.61
CA ILE A 67 -0.69 -7.02 2.35
C ILE A 67 0.61 -7.66 2.86
N TYR A 68 1.56 -7.85 1.94
CA TYR A 68 2.92 -8.28 2.27
C TYR A 68 3.86 -7.11 2.03
N ILE A 69 4.60 -6.70 3.05
CA ILE A 69 5.66 -5.71 2.89
C ILE A 69 7.01 -6.39 2.97
N SER A 70 7.76 -6.27 1.90
CA SER A 70 9.19 -6.57 1.85
C SER A 70 9.86 -5.52 0.96
N THR A 71 11.17 -5.56 0.89
CA THR A 71 11.92 -4.66 -0.01
C THR A 71 12.12 -5.24 -1.42
N GLY A 72 11.30 -6.22 -1.83
CA GLY A 72 11.45 -6.95 -3.10
C GLY A 72 11.38 -6.09 -4.34
N LEU A 73 10.39 -5.19 -4.43
CA LEU A 73 10.27 -4.23 -5.54
C LEU A 73 11.18 -3.00 -5.39
N GLY A 74 11.85 -2.85 -4.24
CA GLY A 74 12.75 -1.73 -3.99
C GLY A 74 12.06 -0.39 -3.89
N GLY A 75 12.77 0.65 -4.28
CA GLY A 75 12.30 2.03 -4.23
C GLY A 75 13.27 2.98 -4.90
N LYS A 76 13.03 4.29 -4.74
CA LYS A 76 13.87 5.36 -5.29
C LYS A 76 13.91 6.52 -4.29
N GLY A 77 15.09 6.84 -3.78
CA GLY A 77 15.23 7.85 -2.73
C GLY A 77 14.46 7.48 -1.47
N GLU A 78 13.61 8.37 -0.98
CA GLU A 78 12.75 8.15 0.20
C GLU A 78 11.37 7.55 -0.17
N LYS A 79 11.23 6.98 -1.37
CA LYS A 79 10.00 6.38 -1.87
C LYS A 79 10.15 4.87 -2.02
N LEU A 80 9.13 4.14 -1.62
CA LEU A 80 9.00 2.69 -1.84
C LEU A 80 8.14 2.42 -3.07
N ARG A 81 8.50 1.39 -3.83
CA ARG A 81 7.70 0.92 -4.96
C ARG A 81 6.66 -0.09 -4.48
N PHE A 82 5.42 0.14 -4.86
CA PHE A 82 4.31 -0.78 -4.63
C PHE A 82 3.64 -1.18 -5.93
N TYR A 83 3.15 -2.39 -5.93
CA TYR A 83 2.20 -2.93 -6.88
C TYR A 83 0.82 -3.00 -6.25
N VAL A 84 -0.19 -2.53 -6.95
CA VAL A 84 -1.59 -2.55 -6.51
C VAL A 84 -2.46 -3.18 -7.58
N LEU A 85 -3.31 -4.11 -7.18
CA LEU A 85 -4.37 -4.67 -8.01
C LEU A 85 -5.72 -4.22 -7.45
N MET A 86 -6.51 -3.58 -8.28
CA MET A 86 -7.90 -3.19 -8.01
C MET A 86 -8.82 -3.93 -8.98
N THR A 87 -10.05 -4.25 -8.56
CA THR A 87 -11.03 -4.95 -9.40
C THR A 87 -12.26 -4.10 -9.66
N SER A 88 -12.99 -4.40 -10.72
CA SER A 88 -14.29 -3.81 -10.97
C SER A 88 -15.33 -4.39 -10.02
N LYS A 89 -16.31 -3.57 -9.64
CA LYS A 89 -17.47 -4.04 -8.84
C LYS A 89 -18.34 -4.99 -9.67
N GLY A 90 -18.69 -6.11 -9.05
CA GLY A 90 -19.56 -7.12 -9.65
C GLY A 90 -18.98 -7.79 -10.90
N LYS A 91 -17.66 -7.85 -11.03
CA LYS A 91 -16.94 -8.48 -12.18
C LYS A 91 -17.38 -7.96 -13.54
N LYS A 92 -17.83 -6.73 -13.64
CA LYS A 92 -18.28 -6.14 -14.92
C LYS A 92 -17.07 -5.55 -15.68
N PRO A 93 -16.96 -5.79 -16.99
CA PRO A 93 -15.94 -5.12 -17.78
C PRO A 93 -16.06 -3.60 -17.70
N PHE A 94 -14.92 -2.91 -17.57
CA PHE A 94 -14.91 -1.46 -17.60
C PHE A 94 -15.35 -0.91 -18.95
N GLN A 95 -16.26 0.04 -18.91
CA GLN A 95 -16.65 0.80 -20.10
C GLN A 95 -15.59 1.85 -20.44
N GLU A 96 -15.58 2.35 -21.65
CA GLU A 96 -14.57 3.30 -22.13
C GLU A 96 -14.49 4.55 -21.26
N TYR A 97 -15.61 5.15 -20.86
CA TYR A 97 -15.61 6.33 -19.99
C TYR A 97 -15.04 6.03 -18.58
N GLN A 98 -15.21 4.79 -18.08
CA GLN A 98 -14.64 4.38 -16.79
C GLN A 98 -13.13 4.25 -16.88
N ARG A 99 -12.59 3.69 -17.97
CA ARG A 99 -11.16 3.63 -18.23
C ARG A 99 -10.54 5.02 -18.27
N GLN A 100 -11.13 5.93 -19.00
CA GLN A 100 -10.69 7.32 -19.10
C GLN A 100 -10.78 8.05 -17.75
N THR A 101 -11.81 7.76 -16.95
CA THR A 101 -11.94 8.29 -15.58
C THR A 101 -10.81 7.79 -14.69
N ILE A 102 -10.51 6.48 -14.70
CA ILE A 102 -9.40 5.90 -13.95
C ILE A 102 -8.08 6.60 -14.32
N GLU A 103 -7.75 6.66 -15.60
CA GLU A 103 -6.51 7.30 -16.07
C GLU A 103 -6.39 8.75 -15.59
N ARG A 104 -7.47 9.52 -15.76
CA ARG A 104 -7.50 10.94 -15.37
C ARG A 104 -7.35 11.14 -13.87
N GLU A 105 -8.15 10.43 -13.06
CA GLU A 105 -8.17 10.65 -11.61
C GLU A 105 -6.85 10.15 -10.96
N PHE A 106 -6.31 9.02 -11.39
CA PHE A 106 -5.02 8.54 -10.92
C PHE A 106 -3.88 9.51 -11.29
N ALA A 107 -3.83 9.96 -12.53
CA ALA A 107 -2.83 10.94 -12.97
C ALA A 107 -2.94 12.29 -12.26
N TYR A 108 -4.13 12.66 -11.78
CA TYR A 108 -4.37 13.92 -11.09
C TYR A 108 -4.08 13.86 -9.59
N TYR A 109 -4.53 12.81 -8.90
CA TYR A 109 -4.47 12.76 -7.44
C TYR A 109 -3.16 12.17 -6.89
N LEU A 110 -2.57 11.16 -7.51
CA LEU A 110 -1.36 10.54 -6.98
C LEU A 110 -0.17 11.51 -6.91
N PRO A 111 0.12 12.35 -7.91
CA PRO A 111 1.21 13.31 -7.80
C PRO A 111 1.02 14.35 -6.68
N LYS A 112 -0.21 14.64 -6.27
CA LYS A 112 -0.48 15.58 -5.17
C LYS A 112 0.00 15.09 -3.81
N THR A 113 0.19 13.79 -3.65
CA THR A 113 0.76 13.16 -2.46
C THR A 113 2.22 12.77 -2.67
N ASP A 114 2.88 13.40 -3.64
CA ASP A 114 4.27 13.12 -4.04
C ASP A 114 4.50 11.67 -4.50
N CYS A 115 3.44 10.99 -4.95
CA CYS A 115 3.53 9.68 -5.58
C CYS A 115 3.94 9.82 -7.05
N GLU A 116 4.74 8.85 -7.55
CA GLU A 116 5.14 8.77 -8.95
C GLU A 116 4.56 7.52 -9.58
N ILE A 117 3.69 7.65 -10.56
CA ILE A 117 3.15 6.52 -11.32
C ILE A 117 4.24 6.02 -12.28
N GLU A 118 4.66 4.77 -12.13
CA GLU A 118 5.58 4.13 -13.07
C GLU A 118 4.83 3.35 -14.16
N ARG A 119 3.71 2.73 -13.81
CA ARG A 119 2.83 2.03 -14.75
C ARG A 119 1.39 1.98 -14.25
N LEU A 120 0.45 2.25 -15.13
CA LEU A 120 -0.98 2.06 -14.91
C LEU A 120 -1.53 1.23 -16.09
N THR A 121 -2.01 0.03 -15.81
CA THR A 121 -2.59 -0.88 -16.81
C THR A 121 -4.05 -1.14 -16.46
N ILE A 122 -4.96 -0.88 -17.40
CA ILE A 122 -6.39 -1.11 -17.21
C ILE A 122 -6.81 -2.29 -18.06
N GLY A 123 -7.04 -3.43 -17.41
CA GLY A 123 -7.59 -4.65 -18.00
C GLY A 123 -9.11 -4.55 -18.24
N GLU A 124 -9.74 -5.68 -18.52
CA GLU A 124 -11.21 -5.70 -18.68
C GLU A 124 -11.94 -5.45 -17.37
N GLN A 125 -11.50 -6.09 -16.29
CA GLN A 125 -12.16 -6.10 -14.97
C GLN A 125 -11.22 -5.72 -13.83
N TYR A 126 -10.00 -5.27 -14.15
CA TYR A 126 -8.98 -4.97 -13.14
C TYR A 126 -8.10 -3.79 -13.55
N VAL A 127 -7.45 -3.20 -12.59
CA VAL A 127 -6.46 -2.15 -12.76
C VAL A 127 -5.19 -2.56 -12.02
N GLU A 128 -4.06 -2.55 -12.70
CA GLU A 128 -2.73 -2.70 -12.10
C GLU A 128 -2.06 -1.33 -12.03
N LEU A 129 -1.56 -1.01 -10.86
CA LEU A 129 -0.77 0.20 -10.61
C LEU A 129 0.58 -0.18 -10.04
N VAL A 130 1.65 0.28 -10.68
CA VAL A 130 3.00 0.29 -10.10
C VAL A 130 3.39 1.74 -9.86
N PHE A 131 3.69 2.09 -8.63
CA PHE A 131 3.98 3.46 -8.26
C PHE A 131 4.95 3.56 -7.09
N LEU A 132 5.60 4.70 -6.99
CA LEU A 132 6.45 5.09 -5.90
C LEU A 132 5.67 5.98 -4.94
N ILE A 133 5.71 5.66 -3.65
CA ILE A 133 5.06 6.44 -2.60
C ILE A 133 6.08 6.78 -1.50
N PRO A 134 6.12 8.04 -1.00
CA PRO A 134 6.97 8.39 0.13
C PRO A 134 6.66 7.54 1.36
N VAL A 135 7.70 7.07 2.06
CA VAL A 135 7.56 6.20 3.24
C VAL A 135 6.70 6.79 4.37
N ARG A 136 6.53 8.11 4.37
CA ARG A 136 5.73 8.85 5.37
C ARG A 136 4.26 9.04 4.96
N THR A 137 3.92 8.68 3.73
CA THR A 137 2.56 8.84 3.19
C THR A 137 1.71 7.63 3.54
N ASP A 138 0.46 7.88 3.95
CA ASP A 138 -0.51 6.80 4.19
C ASP A 138 -1.00 6.25 2.85
N ILE A 139 -0.52 5.06 2.49
CA ILE A 139 -0.80 4.42 1.21
C ILE A 139 -2.27 4.06 1.06
N LYS A 140 -2.90 3.55 2.15
CA LYS A 140 -4.31 3.18 2.10
C LYS A 140 -5.20 4.40 1.91
N ALA A 141 -5.02 5.43 2.72
CA ALA A 141 -5.79 6.67 2.60
C ALA A 141 -5.61 7.33 1.22
N THR A 142 -4.41 7.23 0.62
CA THR A 142 -4.12 7.74 -0.72
C THR A 142 -4.91 6.98 -1.78
N LEU A 143 -4.92 5.65 -1.73
CA LEU A 143 -5.63 4.80 -2.69
C LEU A 143 -7.15 4.91 -2.51
N ASP A 144 -7.64 4.86 -1.28
CA ASP A 144 -9.08 5.04 -0.98
C ASP A 144 -9.61 6.35 -1.55
N ARG A 145 -8.83 7.42 -1.42
CA ARG A 145 -9.21 8.72 -1.98
C ARG A 145 -9.35 8.67 -3.50
N VAL A 146 -8.37 8.13 -4.21
CA VAL A 146 -8.39 8.06 -5.68
C VAL A 146 -9.53 7.16 -6.16
N ILE A 147 -9.76 6.02 -5.51
CA ILE A 147 -10.87 5.10 -5.83
C ILE A 147 -12.22 5.82 -5.63
N ASN A 148 -12.39 6.55 -4.51
CA ASN A 148 -13.61 7.29 -4.23
C ASN A 148 -13.86 8.40 -5.27
N GLU A 149 -12.81 9.09 -5.74
CA GLU A 149 -12.94 10.09 -6.81
C GLU A 149 -13.38 9.44 -8.14
N CYS A 150 -12.82 8.28 -8.50
CA CYS A 150 -13.30 7.52 -9.65
C CYS A 150 -14.78 7.15 -9.50
N ASN A 151 -15.20 6.70 -8.33
CA ASN A 151 -16.55 6.23 -8.05
C ASN A 151 -17.61 7.35 -7.98
N GLN A 152 -17.22 8.62 -7.95
CA GLN A 152 -18.15 9.75 -8.13
C GLN A 152 -18.79 9.77 -9.52
N TYR A 153 -18.16 9.17 -10.52
CA TYR A 153 -18.66 9.09 -11.91
C TYR A 153 -19.42 7.79 -12.19
N GLY A 154 -19.76 7.05 -11.16
CA GLY A 154 -20.41 5.75 -11.21
C GLY A 154 -19.66 4.75 -10.34
N ASP A 155 -20.36 4.00 -9.53
CA ASP A 155 -19.80 3.08 -8.53
C ASP A 155 -19.28 1.80 -9.21
N PHE A 156 -18.13 1.88 -9.87
CA PHE A 156 -17.61 0.81 -10.74
C PHE A 156 -16.29 0.19 -10.26
N LEU A 157 -15.51 0.90 -9.43
CA LEU A 157 -14.22 0.42 -8.93
C LEU A 157 -14.38 -0.08 -7.48
N SER A 158 -13.91 -1.30 -7.20
CA SER A 158 -13.97 -1.85 -5.86
C SER A 158 -13.10 -1.05 -4.89
N ASN A 159 -13.58 -0.88 -3.66
CA ASN A 159 -12.80 -0.31 -2.56
C ASN A 159 -11.84 -1.34 -1.95
N VAL A 160 -12.00 -2.61 -2.32
CA VAL A 160 -11.09 -3.69 -1.94
C VAL A 160 -9.97 -3.77 -2.97
N PHE A 161 -8.73 -3.71 -2.52
CA PHE A 161 -7.57 -3.82 -3.37
C PHE A 161 -6.47 -4.66 -2.72
N THR A 162 -5.68 -5.31 -3.55
CA THR A 162 -4.46 -6.03 -3.13
C THR A 162 -3.27 -5.11 -3.32
N ILE A 163 -2.44 -4.97 -2.30
CA ILE A 163 -1.22 -4.16 -2.35
C ILE A 163 -0.02 -5.00 -1.90
N THR A 164 1.09 -4.88 -2.59
CA THR A 164 2.34 -5.55 -2.25
C THR A 164 3.55 -4.76 -2.75
N ASN A 165 4.67 -4.88 -2.06
CA ASN A 165 5.98 -4.42 -2.54
C ASN A 165 7.00 -5.57 -2.65
N VAL A 166 6.54 -6.81 -2.60
CA VAL A 166 7.37 -8.01 -2.75
C VAL A 166 7.69 -8.29 -4.21
N LYS A 167 6.63 -8.39 -5.02
CA LYS A 167 6.67 -8.71 -6.45
C LYS A 167 5.41 -8.19 -7.13
N GLU A 168 5.44 -8.13 -8.44
CA GLU A 168 4.21 -7.98 -9.24
C GLU A 168 3.46 -9.33 -9.30
N LEU A 169 2.14 -9.28 -9.41
CA LEU A 169 1.33 -10.49 -9.51
C LEU A 169 1.42 -11.10 -10.90
N THR A 170 1.38 -12.43 -10.97
CA THR A 170 1.28 -13.15 -12.24
C THR A 170 -0.15 -13.12 -12.78
N PRO A 171 -0.39 -13.37 -14.09
CA PRO A 171 -1.73 -13.46 -14.65
C PRO A 171 -2.64 -14.47 -13.93
N GLU A 172 -2.07 -15.58 -13.46
CA GLU A 172 -2.77 -16.61 -12.70
C GLU A 172 -3.22 -16.07 -11.34
N GLU A 173 -2.34 -15.39 -10.61
CA GLU A 173 -2.64 -14.76 -9.31
C GLU A 173 -3.71 -13.67 -9.47
N ILE A 174 -3.63 -12.84 -10.52
CA ILE A 174 -4.65 -11.83 -10.85
C ILE A 174 -6.01 -12.49 -11.08
N SER A 175 -6.05 -13.57 -11.88
CA SER A 175 -7.29 -14.30 -12.17
C SER A 175 -7.91 -14.91 -10.90
N GLU A 176 -7.09 -15.45 -9.99
CA GLU A 176 -7.57 -15.97 -8.70
C GLU A 176 -8.20 -14.86 -7.84
N ILE A 177 -7.57 -13.69 -7.77
CA ILE A 177 -8.09 -12.55 -6.99
C ILE A 177 -9.41 -12.04 -7.58
N ILE A 178 -9.50 -11.88 -8.91
CA ILE A 178 -10.74 -11.47 -9.59
C ILE A 178 -11.88 -12.47 -9.28
N ASN A 179 -11.57 -13.76 -9.27
CA ASN A 179 -12.57 -14.81 -8.99
C ASN A 179 -13.03 -14.81 -7.53
N LYS A 180 -12.15 -14.53 -6.58
CA LYS A 180 -12.48 -14.45 -5.14
C LYS A 180 -13.28 -13.21 -4.76
N ASN A 181 -12.94 -12.05 -5.30
CA ASN A 181 -13.56 -10.75 -4.96
C ASN A 181 -14.96 -10.55 -5.59
N GLY A 182 -15.54 -11.55 -6.18
CA GLY A 182 -16.84 -11.47 -6.84
C GLY A 182 -18.00 -12.10 -6.11
N ASP A 183 -17.80 -12.56 -4.90
CA ASP A 183 -18.84 -13.19 -4.08
C ASP A 183 -19.43 -12.24 -3.01
N ASP A 184 -19.10 -10.93 -3.06
CA ASP A 184 -19.67 -9.85 -2.22
C ASP A 184 -20.66 -8.97 -2.98
#